data_4c59fbf59161e59c2f71d0aecc1fa881
#
_entry.id   4c59fbf59161e59c2f71d0aecc1fa881
#
_cell.length_a   1.000
_cell.length_b   1.000
_cell.length_c   1.000
_cell.angle_alpha   90.00
_cell.angle_beta   90.00
_cell.angle_gamma   90.00
#
_symmetry.space_group_name_H-M   'P 1'
#
loop_
_entity.id
_entity.type
_entity.pdbx_description
1 polymer ?
#
loop_
_entity_poly.entity_id
_entity_poly.type
_entity_poly.pdbx_seq_one_letter_code
_entity_poly.pdbx_strand_id
1 'polypeptide(L)'
;ALGVAACRNGFTVRYVRIPDLLNRLAVARGEGTYLKMIRSYQKADLLIIDEFLLTPMTNEQANDLLEVIEPRAERGSIIFCTQFEPDSWHERIGSPEYETLCDAVIDRIRPNAYEVLIEGAVSMRERHGVKAPEAGEAGDGDAV
;
A
#
# COMPACT_ATOMS: atom_id res chain seq x y z
N ALA A 1 -11.79 -2.44 6.19
CA ALA A 1 -12.53 -3.49 6.93
C ALA A 1 -11.61 -4.30 7.84
N LEU A 2 -10.56 -4.98 7.31
CA LEU A 2 -9.68 -5.86 8.11
C LEU A 2 -8.95 -5.13 9.25
N GLY A 3 -8.41 -3.93 9.02
CA GLY A 3 -7.76 -3.14 10.05
C GLY A 3 -8.69 -2.78 11.22
N VAL A 4 -9.93 -2.43 10.92
CA VAL A 4 -10.95 -2.14 11.95
C VAL A 4 -11.29 -3.40 12.76
N ALA A 5 -11.41 -4.55 12.09
CA ALA A 5 -11.63 -5.82 12.76
C ALA A 5 -10.48 -6.20 13.69
N ALA A 6 -9.24 -5.99 13.26
CA ALA A 6 -8.05 -6.21 14.09
C ALA A 6 -8.04 -5.30 15.32
N CYS A 7 -8.33 -3.99 15.15
CA CYS A 7 -8.45 -3.06 16.28
C CYS A 7 -9.52 -3.48 17.29
N ARG A 8 -10.68 -3.97 16.83
CA ARG A 8 -11.74 -4.48 17.71
C ARG A 8 -11.33 -5.71 18.50
N ASN A 9 -10.36 -6.48 18.00
CA ASN A 9 -9.77 -7.63 18.69
C ASN A 9 -8.53 -7.27 19.52
N GLY A 10 -8.26 -5.98 19.75
CA GLY A 10 -7.19 -5.52 20.64
C GLY A 10 -5.81 -5.42 19.99
N PHE A 11 -5.68 -5.62 18.68
CA PHE A 11 -4.41 -5.48 17.97
C PHE A 11 -4.14 -4.01 17.61
N THR A 12 -2.87 -3.64 17.70
CA THR A 12 -2.40 -2.34 17.20
C THR A 12 -2.27 -2.39 15.67
N VAL A 13 -2.95 -1.48 14.99
CA VAL A 13 -2.98 -1.45 13.52
C VAL A 13 -2.39 -0.15 13.01
N ARG A 14 -1.57 -0.24 11.98
CA ARG A 14 -1.07 0.91 11.25
C ARG A 14 -1.37 0.75 9.76
N TYR A 15 -2.02 1.77 9.21
CA TYR A 15 -2.30 1.89 7.77
C TYR A 15 -1.44 3.00 7.18
N VAL A 16 -0.85 2.75 6.03
CA VAL A 16 -0.09 3.75 5.29
C VAL A 16 -0.11 3.43 3.80
N ARG A 17 -0.15 4.47 2.97
CA ARG A 17 0.09 4.34 1.53
C ARG A 17 1.60 4.36 1.28
N ILE A 18 2.08 3.57 0.31
CA ILE A 18 3.52 3.52 -0.01
C ILE A 18 4.12 4.91 -0.26
N PRO A 19 3.54 5.80 -1.08
CA PRO A 19 4.12 7.12 -1.29
C PRO A 19 4.26 7.93 0.01
N ASP A 20 3.29 7.83 0.91
CA ASP A 20 3.32 8.55 2.19
C ASP A 20 4.38 7.96 3.13
N LEU A 21 4.52 6.62 3.17
CA LEU A 21 5.56 5.94 3.94
C LEU A 21 6.95 6.42 3.50
N LEU A 22 7.24 6.31 2.21
CA LEU A 22 8.55 6.64 1.64
C LEU A 22 8.89 8.13 1.82
N ASN A 23 7.91 9.01 1.62
CA ASN A 23 8.09 10.44 1.85
C ASN A 23 8.38 10.77 3.32
N ARG A 24 7.66 10.16 4.26
CA ARG A 24 7.91 10.34 5.70
C ARG A 24 9.28 9.83 6.11
N LEU A 25 9.76 8.73 5.55
CA LEU A 25 11.09 8.20 5.81
C LEU A 25 12.18 9.14 5.26
N ALA A 26 12.00 9.67 4.05
CA ALA A 26 12.92 10.64 3.46
C ALA A 26 13.02 11.92 4.31
N VAL A 27 11.89 12.48 4.76
CA VAL A 27 11.86 13.64 5.66
C VAL A 27 12.52 13.31 6.99
N ALA A 28 12.20 12.18 7.61
CA ALA A 28 12.78 11.76 8.88
C ALA A 28 14.30 11.55 8.81
N ARG A 29 14.82 11.14 7.63
CA ARG A 29 16.25 11.03 7.39
C ARG A 29 16.92 12.41 7.45
N GLY A 30 16.34 13.43 6.81
CA GLY A 30 16.80 14.82 6.88
C GLY A 30 16.75 15.42 8.28
N GLU A 31 15.78 15.02 9.09
CA GLU A 31 15.58 15.50 10.47
C GLU A 31 16.34 14.69 11.52
N GLY A 32 17.04 13.62 11.15
CA GLY A 32 17.73 12.73 12.09
C GLY A 32 16.80 11.83 12.92
N THR A 33 15.53 11.69 12.53
CA THR A 33 14.51 10.89 13.23
C THR A 33 14.16 9.58 12.52
N TYR A 34 14.94 9.22 11.50
CA TYR A 34 14.70 8.06 10.63
C TYR A 34 14.48 6.74 11.41
N LEU A 35 15.38 6.39 12.33
CA LEU A 35 15.26 5.16 13.11
C LEU A 35 14.00 5.14 14.00
N LYS A 36 13.61 6.30 14.53
CA LYS A 36 12.37 6.42 15.32
C LYS A 36 11.14 6.18 14.43
N MET A 37 11.17 6.71 13.21
CA MET A 37 10.09 6.53 12.23
C MET A 37 9.98 5.06 11.81
N ILE A 38 11.08 4.41 11.43
CA ILE A 38 11.13 2.98 11.09
C ILE A 38 10.54 2.13 12.22
N ARG A 39 11.02 2.32 13.44
CA ARG A 39 10.54 1.56 14.62
C ARG A 39 9.04 1.72 14.85
N SER A 40 8.48 2.87 14.52
CA SER A 40 7.05 3.12 14.65
C SER A 40 6.20 2.22 13.74
N TYR A 41 6.71 1.87 12.56
CA TYR A 41 6.08 0.92 11.64
C TYR A 41 6.36 -0.54 12.03
N GLN A 42 7.53 -0.81 12.58
CA GLN A 42 7.90 -2.17 13.01
C GLN A 42 7.10 -2.67 14.21
N LYS A 43 6.65 -1.78 15.10
CA LYS A 43 6.00 -2.15 16.37
C LYS A 43 4.52 -2.53 16.26
N ALA A 44 3.81 -2.11 15.23
CA ALA A 44 2.39 -2.42 15.09
C ALA A 44 2.17 -3.93 14.89
N ASP A 45 1.13 -4.51 15.48
CA ASP A 45 0.78 -5.90 15.29
C ASP A 45 0.38 -6.18 13.84
N LEU A 46 -0.36 -5.26 13.23
CA LEU A 46 -0.74 -5.30 11.82
C LEU A 46 -0.31 -4.01 11.11
N LEU A 47 0.47 -4.14 10.05
CA LEU A 47 0.81 -3.07 9.13
C LEU A 47 0.09 -3.28 7.80
N ILE A 48 -0.69 -2.29 7.37
CA ILE A 48 -1.36 -2.29 6.07
C ILE A 48 -0.67 -1.28 5.18
N ILE A 49 -0.08 -1.77 4.10
CA ILE A 49 0.62 -0.97 3.09
C ILE A 49 -0.24 -0.96 1.83
N ASP A 50 -0.81 0.20 1.54
CA ASP A 50 -1.68 0.40 0.39
C ASP A 50 -0.94 1.05 -0.78
N GLU A 51 -1.51 0.91 -1.97
CA GLU A 51 -0.94 1.38 -3.24
C GLU A 51 0.47 0.81 -3.52
N PHE A 52 0.72 -0.42 -3.05
CA PHE A 52 2.00 -1.07 -3.24
C PHE A 52 2.32 -1.22 -4.72
N LEU A 53 3.46 -0.67 -5.13
CA LEU A 53 3.98 -0.65 -6.49
C LEU A 53 3.11 0.12 -7.53
N LEU A 54 2.16 0.94 -7.11
CA LEU A 54 1.42 1.79 -8.04
C LEU A 54 2.39 2.71 -8.82
N THR A 55 3.40 3.21 -8.15
CA THR A 55 4.56 3.88 -8.76
C THR A 55 5.81 3.01 -8.56
N PRO A 56 6.68 2.84 -9.57
CA PRO A 56 7.93 2.15 -9.40
C PRO A 56 8.79 2.78 -8.30
N MET A 57 9.50 1.94 -7.55
CA MET A 57 10.37 2.39 -6.46
C MET A 57 11.81 2.51 -6.91
N THR A 58 12.51 3.53 -6.39
CA THR A 58 13.96 3.64 -6.50
C THR A 58 14.67 2.64 -5.59
N ASN A 59 15.98 2.45 -5.78
CA ASN A 59 16.78 1.58 -4.91
C ASN A 59 16.77 2.04 -3.45
N GLU A 60 16.85 3.35 -3.20
CA GLU A 60 16.77 3.91 -1.85
C GLU A 60 15.42 3.61 -1.20
N GLN A 61 14.35 3.79 -1.94
CA GLN A 61 12.98 3.49 -1.48
C GLN A 61 12.77 2.00 -1.22
N ALA A 62 13.34 1.12 -2.05
CA ALA A 62 13.30 -0.31 -1.84
C ALA A 62 14.06 -0.74 -0.58
N ASN A 63 15.24 -0.13 -0.31
CA ASN A 63 15.95 -0.32 0.94
C ASN A 63 15.15 0.16 2.15
N ASP A 64 14.50 1.32 2.06
CA ASP A 64 13.65 1.84 3.14
C ASP A 64 12.49 0.90 3.45
N LEU A 65 11.86 0.35 2.41
CA LEU A 65 10.82 -0.65 2.57
C LEU A 65 11.36 -1.92 3.24
N LEU A 66 12.52 -2.41 2.81
CA LEU A 66 13.16 -3.60 3.36
C LEU A 66 13.45 -3.44 4.85
N GLU A 67 13.97 -2.28 5.27
CA GLU A 67 14.19 -1.94 6.69
C GLU A 67 12.90 -1.99 7.52
N VAL A 68 11.76 -1.65 6.93
CA VAL A 68 10.45 -1.75 7.60
C VAL A 68 9.99 -3.19 7.71
N ILE A 69 10.08 -3.98 6.63
CA ILE A 69 9.44 -5.30 6.54
C ILE A 69 10.27 -6.43 7.14
N GLU A 70 11.60 -6.39 7.03
CA GLU A 70 12.48 -7.48 7.45
C GLU A 70 12.31 -7.86 8.93
N PRO A 71 12.32 -6.93 9.90
CA PRO A 71 12.13 -7.28 11.31
C PRO A 71 10.71 -7.75 11.65
N ARG A 72 9.76 -7.54 10.73
CA ARG A 72 8.36 -7.93 10.92
C ARG A 72 8.08 -9.36 10.48
N ALA A 73 8.94 -9.97 9.67
CA ALA A 73 8.74 -11.31 9.13
C ALA A 73 8.45 -12.37 10.22
N GLU A 74 8.97 -12.16 11.45
CA GLU A 74 8.79 -13.09 12.57
C GLU A 74 7.85 -12.57 13.68
N ARG A 75 7.44 -11.29 13.63
CA ARG A 75 6.80 -10.63 14.79
C ARG A 75 5.47 -9.95 14.52
N GLY A 76 5.13 -9.71 13.28
CA GLY A 76 3.93 -8.94 12.96
C GLY A 76 3.38 -9.27 11.58
N SER A 77 2.09 -9.07 11.42
CA SER A 77 1.42 -9.28 10.14
C SER A 77 1.53 -8.06 9.24
N ILE A 78 1.65 -8.29 7.94
CA ILE A 78 1.62 -7.24 6.93
C ILE A 78 0.56 -7.57 5.88
N ILE A 79 -0.19 -6.58 5.45
CA ILE A 79 -1.09 -6.66 4.30
C ILE A 79 -0.56 -5.70 3.24
N PHE A 80 -0.24 -6.21 2.07
CA PHE A 80 0.06 -5.41 0.89
C PHE A 80 -1.16 -5.34 -0.02
N CYS A 81 -1.61 -4.12 -0.32
CA CYS A 81 -2.67 -3.89 -1.30
C CYS A 81 -2.02 -3.40 -2.59
N THR A 82 -2.16 -4.17 -3.66
CA THR A 82 -1.56 -3.87 -4.96
C THR A 82 -2.53 -4.16 -6.10
N GLN A 83 -2.31 -3.51 -7.23
CA GLN A 83 -3.01 -3.76 -8.49
C GLN A 83 -2.19 -4.64 -9.45
N PHE A 84 -0.99 -5.05 -9.03
CA PHE A 84 -0.05 -5.78 -9.86
C PHE A 84 0.12 -7.20 -9.35
N GLU A 85 0.13 -8.14 -10.29
CA GLU A 85 0.46 -9.53 -10.00
C GLU A 85 1.92 -9.66 -9.56
N PRO A 86 2.23 -10.58 -8.64
CA PRO A 86 3.58 -10.75 -8.10
C PRO A 86 4.67 -10.96 -9.15
N ASP A 87 4.36 -11.56 -10.28
CA ASP A 87 5.33 -11.82 -11.36
C ASP A 87 5.81 -10.53 -12.07
N SER A 88 5.02 -9.44 -11.98
CA SER A 88 5.38 -8.13 -12.53
C SER A 88 6.15 -7.22 -11.55
N TRP A 89 6.37 -7.66 -10.31
CA TRP A 89 6.99 -6.81 -9.29
C TRP A 89 8.46 -6.50 -9.56
N HIS A 90 9.19 -7.41 -10.20
CA HIS A 90 10.61 -7.20 -10.57
C HIS A 90 10.84 -5.96 -11.41
N GLU A 91 9.90 -5.63 -12.29
CA GLU A 91 9.99 -4.46 -13.15
C GLU A 91 9.72 -3.14 -12.42
N ARG A 92 9.20 -3.20 -11.19
CA ARG A 92 8.72 -2.04 -10.44
C ARG A 92 9.49 -1.77 -9.14
N ILE A 93 10.43 -2.64 -8.77
CA ILE A 93 11.24 -2.50 -7.56
C ILE A 93 12.69 -2.28 -7.96
N GLY A 94 13.20 -1.08 -7.65
CA GLY A 94 14.58 -0.73 -7.94
C GLY A 94 14.88 -0.59 -9.45
N SER A 95 16.15 -0.57 -9.79
CA SER A 95 16.61 -0.59 -11.18
C SER A 95 17.14 -1.97 -11.56
N PRO A 96 17.16 -2.32 -12.86
CA PRO A 96 17.64 -3.62 -13.33
C PRO A 96 19.06 -3.98 -12.90
N GLU A 97 19.86 -3.01 -12.54
CA GLU A 97 21.23 -3.19 -12.05
C GLU A 97 21.29 -3.71 -10.60
N TYR A 98 20.16 -3.70 -9.89
CA TYR A 98 20.03 -4.09 -8.48
C TYR A 98 19.00 -5.19 -8.28
N GLU A 99 19.02 -6.24 -9.14
CA GLU A 99 18.14 -7.41 -9.01
C GLU A 99 18.16 -8.01 -7.60
N THR A 100 19.33 -8.07 -6.97
CA THR A 100 19.50 -8.58 -5.60
C THR A 100 18.61 -7.86 -4.58
N LEU A 101 18.42 -6.55 -4.74
CA LEU A 101 17.57 -5.77 -3.83
C LEU A 101 16.09 -6.06 -4.08
N CYS A 102 15.70 -6.18 -5.35
CA CYS A 102 14.37 -6.59 -5.74
C CYS A 102 14.04 -7.98 -5.18
N ASP A 103 14.93 -8.94 -5.40
CA ASP A 103 14.82 -10.29 -4.87
C ASP A 103 14.70 -10.28 -3.34
N ALA A 104 15.51 -9.49 -2.64
CA ALA A 104 15.45 -9.38 -1.19
C ALA A 104 14.08 -8.89 -0.68
N VAL A 105 13.44 -7.94 -1.35
CA VAL A 105 12.09 -7.47 -1.01
C VAL A 105 11.06 -8.56 -1.28
N ILE A 106 11.11 -9.20 -2.45
CA ILE A 106 10.16 -10.23 -2.87
C ILE A 106 10.28 -11.46 -1.97
N ASP A 107 11.49 -11.89 -1.63
CA ASP A 107 11.76 -13.04 -0.76
C ASP A 107 11.26 -12.83 0.68
N ARG A 108 11.11 -11.60 1.11
CA ARG A 108 10.51 -11.30 2.42
C ARG A 108 8.98 -11.28 2.38
N ILE A 109 8.37 -11.04 1.23
CA ILE A 109 6.92 -10.91 1.07
C ILE A 109 6.29 -12.24 0.68
N ARG A 110 6.77 -12.89 -0.40
CA ARG A 110 6.07 -14.01 -1.05
C ARG A 110 6.05 -15.33 -0.28
N PRO A 111 7.13 -15.82 0.34
CA PRO A 111 7.19 -17.20 0.85
C PRO A 111 6.12 -17.54 1.89
N ASN A 112 5.68 -16.55 2.67
CA ASN A 112 4.70 -16.72 3.73
C ASN A 112 3.41 -15.93 3.47
N ALA A 113 3.18 -15.45 2.25
CA ALA A 113 2.02 -14.65 1.91
C ALA A 113 0.82 -15.51 1.51
N TYR A 114 -0.35 -15.10 1.98
CA TYR A 114 -1.62 -15.53 1.42
C TYR A 114 -2.02 -14.54 0.32
N GLU A 115 -2.15 -15.01 -0.89
CA GLU A 115 -2.62 -14.19 -2.00
C GLU A 115 -4.15 -14.21 -2.05
N VAL A 116 -4.75 -13.02 -2.06
CA VAL A 116 -6.19 -12.84 -2.17
C VAL A 116 -6.48 -11.99 -3.39
N LEU A 117 -6.99 -12.62 -4.43
CA LEU A 117 -7.47 -11.93 -5.62
C LEU A 117 -8.89 -11.41 -5.38
N ILE A 118 -9.08 -10.09 -5.54
CA ILE A 118 -10.38 -9.45 -5.42
C ILE A 118 -10.84 -9.03 -6.81
N GLU A 119 -11.83 -9.76 -7.33
CA GLU A 119 -12.49 -9.46 -8.59
C GLU A 119 -13.91 -8.97 -8.34
N GLY A 120 -14.36 -8.00 -9.12
CA GLY A 120 -15.72 -7.49 -9.01
C GLY A 120 -16.13 -6.70 -10.24
N ALA A 121 -17.34 -6.98 -10.74
CA ALA A 121 -17.90 -6.27 -11.88
C ALA A 121 -18.24 -4.80 -11.59
N VAL A 122 -18.43 -4.44 -10.31
CA VAL A 122 -18.81 -3.08 -9.88
C VAL A 122 -17.94 -2.66 -8.71
N SER A 123 -17.28 -1.51 -8.85
CA SER A 123 -16.47 -0.92 -7.79
C SER A 123 -17.30 -0.58 -6.54
N MET A 124 -16.76 -0.81 -5.36
CA MET A 124 -17.39 -0.38 -4.10
C MET A 124 -17.57 1.15 -4.03
N ARG A 125 -16.74 1.91 -4.74
CA ARG A 125 -16.91 3.37 -4.89
C ARG A 125 -18.15 3.71 -5.70
N GLU A 126 -18.48 2.94 -6.73
CA GLU A 126 -19.71 3.11 -7.51
C GLU A 126 -20.95 2.73 -6.71
N ARG A 127 -20.86 1.71 -5.85
CA ARG A 127 -21.98 1.29 -4.97
C ARG A 127 -22.32 2.30 -3.88
N HIS A 128 -21.33 3.04 -3.39
CA HIS A 128 -21.46 3.98 -2.29
C HIS A 128 -21.18 5.44 -2.69
N GLY A 129 -20.91 5.67 -3.99
CA GLY A 129 -20.74 7.02 -4.54
C GLY A 129 -22.06 7.78 -4.54
N VAL A 130 -22.00 9.10 -4.32
CA VAL A 130 -23.12 9.99 -4.55
C VAL A 130 -23.45 9.93 -6.05
N LYS A 131 -24.66 9.53 -6.42
CA LYS A 131 -25.13 9.63 -7.81
C LYS A 131 -24.95 11.06 -8.27
N ALA A 132 -24.25 11.27 -9.39
CA ALA A 132 -24.25 12.57 -10.04
C ALA A 132 -25.73 12.97 -10.28
N PRO A 133 -26.13 14.24 -10.06
CA PRO A 133 -27.47 14.69 -10.38
C PRO A 133 -27.70 14.39 -11.88
N GLU A 134 -28.79 13.69 -12.18
CA GLU A 134 -29.21 13.45 -13.57
C GLU A 134 -29.36 14.83 -14.20
N ALA A 135 -28.68 15.03 -15.33
CA ALA A 135 -28.83 16.25 -16.12
C ALA A 135 -30.31 16.30 -16.54
N GLY A 136 -31.02 17.24 -15.94
CA GLY A 136 -32.43 17.47 -16.24
C GLY A 136 -32.61 17.63 -17.75
N GLU A 137 -33.54 16.91 -18.30
CA GLU A 137 -34.04 17.08 -19.64
C GLU A 137 -34.36 18.58 -19.83
N ALA A 138 -33.63 19.22 -20.74
CA ALA A 138 -33.98 20.55 -21.21
C ALA A 138 -35.37 20.45 -21.87
N GLY A 139 -36.37 20.90 -21.15
CA GLY A 139 -37.72 21.04 -21.70
C GLY A 139 -37.67 21.92 -22.90
N ASP A 140 -38.07 21.34 -24.04
CA ASP A 140 -38.35 22.04 -25.26
C ASP A 140 -39.52 22.98 -24.98
N GLY A 141 -39.20 24.26 -24.78
CA GLY A 141 -40.17 25.33 -24.62
C GLY A 141 -40.50 25.97 -25.96
N ASP A 142 -41.55 25.49 -26.53
CA ASP A 142 -42.22 26.00 -27.71
C ASP A 142 -42.39 27.53 -27.60
N ALA A 143 -41.81 28.27 -28.48
CA ALA A 143 -41.99 29.72 -28.61
C ALA A 143 -43.12 29.99 -29.60
N VAL A 144 -44.20 30.55 -29.08
CA VAL A 144 -45.17 31.21 -29.94
C VAL A 144 -44.80 32.68 -30.07
#